data_dc0ea99d0641ec559cd80e8db1b98e06
#
_entry.id   dc0ea99d0641ec559cd80e8db1b98e06
#
_cell.length_a   1.000
_cell.length_b   1.000
_cell.length_c   1.000
_cell.angle_alpha   90.00
_cell.angle_beta   90.00
_cell.angle_gamma   90.00
#
_symmetry.space_group_name_H-M   'P 1'
#
loop_
_entity.id
_entity.type
_entity.pdbx_description
1 polymer ?
#
loop_
_entity_poly.entity_id
_entity_poly.type
_entity_poly.pdbx_seq_one_letter_code
_entity_poly.pdbx_strand_id
1 'polypeptide(L)'
;NLNEIDANNMLALLIESKIGAEKIANKKDGTYSLNIDESQLPKAVVLLKEHGYPKEKIANVGDMFKKDGLISSPLEERARYIFALSQSVQETLSQIDGVLIARVHVVLPENNPVGTPIVPSSASVFIKYNPSYPLENMKSDIKLIVERSIEGLSYDKVSVVMVPAQVSILRDK
;
A
#
# COMPACT_ATOMS: atom_id res chain seq x y z
N ASN A 1 -11.11 -15.97 2.12
CA ASN A 1 -12.05 -14.84 2.20
C ASN A 1 -11.38 -13.58 1.66
N LEU A 2 -11.81 -13.15 0.49
CA LEU A 2 -11.25 -12.01 -0.24
C LEU A 2 -12.18 -10.80 -0.12
N ASN A 3 -11.61 -9.58 -0.14
CA ASN A 3 -12.42 -8.39 -0.36
C ASN A 3 -12.83 -8.31 -1.84
N GLU A 4 -13.79 -7.46 -2.17
CA GLU A 4 -14.34 -7.37 -3.52
C GLU A 4 -13.30 -6.93 -4.56
N ILE A 5 -12.44 -5.97 -4.20
CA ILE A 5 -11.40 -5.43 -5.10
C ILE A 5 -10.39 -6.51 -5.44
N ASP A 6 -9.87 -7.21 -4.44
CA ASP A 6 -8.89 -8.28 -4.65
C ASP A 6 -9.51 -9.45 -5.43
N ALA A 7 -10.77 -9.82 -5.12
CA ALA A 7 -11.48 -10.86 -5.85
C ALA A 7 -11.66 -10.50 -7.33
N ASN A 8 -12.01 -9.26 -7.64
CA ASN A 8 -12.15 -8.79 -9.02
C ASN A 8 -10.81 -8.76 -9.76
N ASN A 9 -9.74 -8.30 -9.12
CA ASN A 9 -8.41 -8.26 -9.71
C ASN A 9 -7.87 -9.67 -9.98
N MET A 10 -8.04 -10.58 -9.03
CA MET A 10 -7.65 -11.98 -9.19
C MET A 10 -8.44 -12.66 -10.30
N LEU A 11 -9.75 -12.41 -10.36
CA LEU A 11 -10.62 -12.95 -11.40
C LEU A 11 -10.19 -12.47 -12.80
N ALA A 12 -9.90 -11.17 -12.94
CA ALA A 12 -9.42 -10.60 -14.20
C ALA A 12 -8.13 -11.24 -14.67
N LEU A 13 -7.14 -11.40 -13.78
CA LEU A 13 -5.86 -12.06 -14.09
C LEU A 13 -6.05 -13.52 -14.56
N LEU A 14 -6.94 -14.26 -13.90
CA LEU A 14 -7.23 -15.64 -14.24
C LEU A 14 -7.89 -15.75 -15.62
N ILE A 15 -8.86 -14.89 -15.90
CA ILE A 15 -9.56 -14.86 -17.20
C ILE A 15 -8.61 -14.47 -18.33
N GLU A 16 -7.76 -13.46 -18.14
CA GLU A 16 -6.75 -13.06 -19.14
C GLU A 16 -5.79 -14.20 -19.46
N SER A 17 -5.47 -15.02 -18.47
CA SER A 17 -4.60 -16.20 -18.64
C SER A 17 -5.35 -17.43 -19.12
N LYS A 18 -6.60 -17.29 -19.55
CA LYS A 18 -7.47 -18.39 -20.03
C LYS A 18 -7.70 -19.48 -18.97
N ILE A 19 -7.71 -19.09 -17.70
CA ILE A 19 -8.08 -19.96 -16.59
C ILE A 19 -9.54 -19.68 -16.24
N GLY A 20 -10.39 -20.70 -16.31
CA GLY A 20 -11.78 -20.58 -15.91
C GLY A 20 -11.90 -20.35 -14.41
N ALA A 21 -12.51 -19.23 -14.02
CA ALA A 21 -12.75 -18.90 -12.64
C ALA A 21 -14.11 -18.24 -12.47
N GLU A 22 -14.75 -18.51 -11.34
CA GLU A 22 -16.05 -17.94 -10.97
C GLU A 22 -15.97 -17.26 -9.59
N LYS A 23 -16.49 -16.05 -9.50
CA LYS A 23 -16.57 -15.31 -8.23
C LYS A 23 -17.84 -15.64 -7.49
N ILE A 24 -17.74 -16.07 -6.24
CA ILE A 24 -18.86 -16.42 -5.37
C ILE A 24 -18.87 -15.45 -4.19
N ALA A 25 -20.02 -14.79 -3.99
CA ALA A 25 -20.23 -13.92 -2.83
C ALA A 25 -20.61 -14.75 -1.60
N ASN A 26 -19.96 -14.49 -0.49
CA ASN A 26 -20.24 -15.09 0.80
C ASN A 26 -21.19 -14.18 1.59
N LYS A 27 -22.48 -14.55 1.63
CA LYS A 27 -23.55 -13.71 2.20
C LYS A 27 -23.44 -13.48 3.71
N LYS A 28 -22.61 -14.27 4.42
CA LYS A 28 -22.52 -14.21 5.88
C LYS A 28 -21.56 -13.12 6.37
N ASP A 29 -20.51 -12.85 5.63
CA ASP A 29 -19.40 -11.97 6.06
C ASP A 29 -19.01 -10.91 5.02
N GLY A 30 -19.74 -10.84 3.90
CA GLY A 30 -19.47 -9.88 2.83
C GLY A 30 -18.16 -10.12 2.09
N THR A 31 -17.58 -11.30 2.22
CA THR A 31 -16.36 -11.69 1.51
C THR A 31 -16.66 -12.43 0.21
N TYR A 32 -15.63 -12.67 -0.58
CA TYR A 32 -15.71 -13.37 -1.85
C TYR A 32 -14.75 -14.55 -1.90
N SER A 33 -15.15 -15.57 -2.65
CA SER A 33 -14.33 -16.73 -2.98
C SER A 33 -14.23 -16.87 -4.49
N LEU A 34 -13.13 -17.43 -4.96
CA LEU A 34 -12.95 -17.78 -6.37
C LEU A 34 -12.97 -19.31 -6.52
N ASN A 35 -13.85 -19.81 -7.36
CA ASN A 35 -13.87 -21.21 -7.78
C ASN A 35 -13.05 -21.37 -9.07
N ILE A 36 -12.19 -22.36 -9.09
CA ILE A 36 -11.31 -22.68 -10.23
C ILE A 36 -11.33 -24.18 -10.43
N ASP A 37 -11.31 -24.62 -11.69
CA ASP A 37 -11.21 -26.03 -11.99
C ASP A 37 -9.94 -26.65 -11.38
N GLU A 38 -10.09 -27.82 -10.78
CA GLU A 38 -9.00 -28.52 -10.09
C GLU A 38 -7.81 -28.77 -11.02
N SER A 39 -8.06 -29.05 -12.29
CA SER A 39 -7.03 -29.23 -13.31
C SER A 39 -6.18 -27.99 -13.59
N GLN A 40 -6.75 -26.81 -13.40
CA GLN A 40 -6.10 -25.51 -13.63
C GLN A 40 -5.56 -24.88 -12.36
N LEU A 41 -5.86 -25.45 -11.20
CA LEU A 41 -5.47 -24.89 -9.90
C LEU A 41 -3.97 -24.64 -9.75
N PRO A 42 -3.06 -25.54 -10.11
CA PRO A 42 -1.62 -25.29 -10.00
C PRO A 42 -1.16 -24.08 -10.80
N LYS A 43 -1.67 -23.95 -12.02
CA LYS A 43 -1.36 -22.81 -12.91
C LYS A 43 -1.90 -21.50 -12.34
N ALA A 44 -3.12 -21.53 -11.80
CA ALA A 44 -3.75 -20.38 -11.18
C ALA A 44 -2.98 -19.90 -9.94
N VAL A 45 -2.54 -20.82 -9.08
CA VAL A 45 -1.78 -20.51 -7.87
C VAL A 45 -0.45 -19.84 -8.20
N VAL A 46 0.29 -20.36 -9.18
CA VAL A 46 1.56 -19.78 -9.63
C VAL A 46 1.34 -18.37 -10.17
N LEU A 47 0.36 -18.20 -11.06
CA LEU A 47 0.03 -16.91 -11.65
C LEU A 47 -0.33 -15.86 -10.60
N LEU A 48 -1.20 -16.20 -9.66
CA LEU A 48 -1.63 -15.29 -8.60
C LEU A 48 -0.47 -14.93 -7.67
N LYS A 49 0.37 -15.89 -7.34
CA LYS A 49 1.55 -15.67 -6.51
C LYS A 49 2.57 -14.74 -7.17
N GLU A 50 2.81 -14.88 -8.46
CA GLU A 50 3.69 -13.99 -9.24
C GLU A 50 3.19 -12.54 -9.24
N HIS A 51 1.87 -12.34 -9.16
CA HIS A 51 1.23 -11.03 -9.07
C HIS A 51 0.95 -10.56 -7.63
N GLY A 52 1.45 -11.31 -6.63
CA GLY A 52 1.34 -10.94 -5.22
C GLY A 52 -0.07 -11.12 -4.63
N TYR A 53 -0.85 -12.05 -5.15
CA TYR A 53 -2.18 -12.37 -4.61
C TYR A 53 -2.23 -13.71 -3.87
N PRO A 54 -3.07 -13.84 -2.85
CA PRO A 54 -3.88 -12.76 -2.24
C PRO A 54 -2.98 -11.75 -1.51
N LYS A 55 -3.41 -10.50 -1.50
CA LYS A 55 -2.73 -9.45 -0.71
C LYS A 55 -2.97 -9.72 0.77
N GLU A 56 -1.92 -9.99 1.50
CA GLU A 56 -2.01 -10.08 2.96
C GLU A 56 -2.40 -8.71 3.51
N LYS A 57 -3.45 -8.67 4.32
CA LYS A 57 -3.74 -7.51 5.14
C LYS A 57 -2.67 -7.44 6.23
N ILE A 58 -1.65 -6.68 6.00
CA ILE A 58 -0.70 -6.32 7.05
C ILE A 58 -1.48 -5.46 8.03
N ALA A 59 -1.63 -5.97 9.27
CA ALA A 59 -2.16 -5.16 10.36
C ALA A 59 -1.28 -3.92 10.47
N ASN A 60 -1.84 -2.76 10.16
CA ASN A 60 -1.09 -1.51 10.24
C ASN A 60 -1.12 -0.97 11.68
N VAL A 61 -0.19 -0.08 11.98
CA VAL A 61 -0.07 0.53 13.31
C VAL A 61 -1.39 1.20 13.74
N GLY A 62 -2.15 1.76 12.79
CA GLY A 62 -3.45 2.37 13.06
C GLY A 62 -4.51 1.40 13.56
N ASP A 63 -4.47 0.13 13.14
CA ASP A 63 -5.42 -0.89 13.61
C ASP A 63 -5.17 -1.26 15.07
N MET A 64 -3.94 -1.12 15.55
CA MET A 64 -3.57 -1.37 16.95
C MET A 64 -4.11 -0.30 17.90
N PHE A 65 -4.28 0.95 17.42
CA PHE A 65 -4.81 2.06 18.24
C PHE A 65 -6.34 2.11 18.31
N LYS A 66 -7.06 1.38 17.49
CA LYS A 66 -8.54 1.40 17.44
C LYS A 66 -9.21 0.66 18.59
N LYS A 67 -8.48 -0.16 19.35
CA LYS A 67 -9.07 -1.11 20.30
C LYS A 67 -9.37 -0.56 21.68
N ASP A 68 -8.83 0.59 22.07
CA ASP A 68 -8.97 1.09 23.43
C ASP A 68 -9.72 2.43 23.43
N GLY A 69 -11.00 2.40 23.82
CA GLY A 69 -11.78 3.60 24.16
C GLY A 69 -11.29 4.32 25.42
N LEU A 70 -10.04 4.14 25.80
CA LEU A 70 -9.38 4.75 26.95
C LEU A 70 -8.68 6.06 26.55
N ILE A 71 -8.52 6.94 27.53
CA ILE A 71 -7.88 8.24 27.37
C ILE A 71 -6.50 8.08 26.75
N SER A 72 -6.34 8.57 25.51
CA SER A 72 -5.06 8.55 24.82
C SER A 72 -4.15 9.67 25.32
N SER A 73 -2.84 9.41 25.38
CA SER A 73 -1.85 10.44 25.68
C SER A 73 -1.72 11.42 24.49
N PRO A 74 -1.25 12.67 24.70
CA PRO A 74 -0.97 13.60 23.61
C PRO A 74 -0.04 13.04 22.53
N LEU A 75 0.92 12.18 22.93
CA LEU A 75 1.81 11.47 22.00
C LEU A 75 1.03 10.50 21.12
N GLU A 76 0.13 9.71 21.69
CA GLU A 76 -0.70 8.76 20.94
C GLU A 76 -1.64 9.47 19.97
N GLU A 77 -2.25 10.58 20.38
CA GLU A 77 -3.11 11.38 19.51
C GLU A 77 -2.32 11.99 18.34
N ARG A 78 -1.12 12.49 18.60
CA ARG A 78 -0.24 13.03 17.57
C ARG A 78 0.24 11.93 16.62
N ALA A 79 0.63 10.77 17.14
CA ALA A 79 1.01 9.61 16.34
C ALA A 79 -0.14 9.17 15.43
N ARG A 80 -1.35 9.12 15.94
CA ARG A 80 -2.56 8.77 15.17
C ARG A 80 -2.83 9.79 14.07
N TYR A 81 -2.71 11.07 14.36
CA TYR A 81 -2.88 12.14 13.39
C TYR A 81 -1.85 12.05 12.25
N ILE A 82 -0.58 11.91 12.57
CA ILE A 82 0.49 11.76 11.58
C ILE A 82 0.32 10.48 10.76
N PHE A 83 -0.11 9.38 11.39
CA PHE A 83 -0.45 8.15 10.68
C PHE A 83 -1.57 8.39 9.67
N ALA A 84 -2.63 9.08 10.05
CA ALA A 84 -3.74 9.42 9.14
C ALA A 84 -3.27 10.29 7.98
N LEU A 85 -2.40 11.27 8.22
CA LEU A 85 -1.78 12.09 7.18
C LEU A 85 -0.94 11.24 6.22
N SER A 86 -0.13 10.33 6.74
CA SER A 86 0.68 9.43 5.92
C SER A 86 -0.16 8.53 5.02
N GLN A 87 -1.30 8.05 5.49
CA GLN A 87 -2.27 7.29 4.69
C GLN A 87 -2.86 8.14 3.56
N SER A 88 -3.23 9.38 3.85
CA SER A 88 -3.74 10.32 2.85
C SER A 88 -2.70 10.62 1.77
N VAL A 89 -1.44 10.78 2.16
CA VAL A 89 -0.33 10.97 1.21
C VAL A 89 -0.11 9.72 0.36
N GLN A 90 -0.17 8.53 0.95
CA GLN A 90 -0.08 7.27 0.19
C GLN A 90 -1.17 7.17 -0.87
N GLU A 91 -2.40 7.53 -0.53
CA GLU A 91 -3.51 7.56 -1.49
C GLU A 91 -3.24 8.55 -2.63
N THR A 92 -2.75 9.73 -2.31
CA THR A 92 -2.39 10.75 -3.31
C THR A 92 -1.29 10.26 -4.25
N LEU A 93 -0.22 9.68 -3.71
CA LEU A 93 0.88 9.14 -4.51
C LEU A 93 0.44 7.97 -5.39
N SER A 94 -0.53 7.20 -4.93
CA SER A 94 -1.11 6.09 -5.69
C SER A 94 -1.92 6.52 -6.91
N GLN A 95 -2.32 7.79 -6.98
CA GLN A 95 -3.01 8.37 -8.15
C GLN A 95 -2.06 8.77 -9.28
N ILE A 96 -0.75 8.77 -9.04
CA ILE A 96 0.23 9.05 -10.08
C ILE A 96 0.26 7.88 -11.07
N ASP A 97 0.11 8.18 -12.35
CA ASP A 97 0.13 7.17 -13.40
C ASP A 97 1.44 6.37 -13.38
N GLY A 98 1.30 5.05 -13.37
CA GLY A 98 2.43 4.12 -13.31
C GLY A 98 2.84 3.70 -11.90
N VAL A 99 2.34 4.35 -10.85
CA VAL A 99 2.56 3.91 -9.47
C VAL A 99 1.71 2.69 -9.18
N LEU A 100 2.35 1.59 -8.80
CA LEU A 100 1.69 0.34 -8.43
C LEU A 100 1.50 0.23 -6.92
N ILE A 101 2.52 0.63 -6.16
CA ILE A 101 2.49 0.66 -4.70
C ILE A 101 3.16 1.94 -4.22
N ALA A 102 2.52 2.63 -3.30
CA ALA A 102 3.09 3.74 -2.55
C ALA A 102 2.98 3.45 -1.04
N ARG A 103 4.08 3.64 -0.32
CA ARG A 103 4.12 3.55 1.14
C ARG A 103 4.87 4.73 1.71
N VAL A 104 4.32 5.31 2.76
CA VAL A 104 4.92 6.42 3.50
C VAL A 104 5.07 6.01 4.95
N HIS A 105 6.30 6.01 5.42
CA HIS A 105 6.63 5.74 6.82
C HIS A 105 7.21 6.99 7.46
N VAL A 106 6.64 7.40 8.58
CA VAL A 106 7.05 8.58 9.33
C VAL A 106 7.67 8.15 10.65
N VAL A 107 8.83 8.71 10.96
CA VAL A 107 9.54 8.47 12.23
C VAL A 107 9.27 9.63 13.17
N LEU A 108 8.75 9.32 14.35
CA LEU A 108 8.59 10.28 15.44
C LEU A 108 9.79 10.25 16.37
N PRO A 109 10.13 11.37 17.04
CA PRO A 109 11.23 11.41 18.00
C PRO A 109 10.91 10.57 19.23
N GLU A 110 11.85 9.80 19.73
CA GLU A 110 11.70 8.97 20.94
C GLU A 110 11.58 9.84 22.22
N ASN A 111 12.34 10.90 22.27
CA ASN A 111 12.38 11.82 23.41
C ASN A 111 11.94 13.21 22.96
N ASN A 112 10.79 13.63 23.46
CA ASN A 112 10.28 14.95 23.19
C ASN A 112 10.18 15.71 24.54
N PRO A 113 10.88 16.87 24.70
CA PRO A 113 10.78 17.66 25.93
C PRO A 113 9.33 18.06 26.21
N VAL A 114 8.94 18.01 27.48
CA VAL A 114 7.60 18.40 27.90
C VAL A 114 7.30 19.82 27.47
N GLY A 115 6.15 20.02 26.82
CA GLY A 115 5.69 21.33 26.34
C GLY A 115 6.20 21.74 24.96
N THR A 116 7.00 20.89 24.29
CA THR A 116 7.40 21.10 22.88
C THR A 116 6.46 20.38 21.92
N PRO A 117 6.19 20.93 20.71
CA PRO A 117 5.43 20.25 19.70
C PRO A 117 6.12 18.94 19.27
N ILE A 118 5.33 17.88 19.10
CA ILE A 118 5.83 16.62 18.56
C ILE A 118 5.85 16.75 17.03
N VAL A 119 7.05 16.82 16.46
CA VAL A 119 7.27 16.90 15.02
C VAL A 119 7.98 15.65 14.51
N PRO A 120 7.68 15.17 13.29
CA PRO A 120 8.38 14.03 12.72
C PRO A 120 9.88 14.28 12.57
N SER A 121 10.67 13.25 12.86
CA SER A 121 12.15 13.30 12.66
C SER A 121 12.51 13.08 11.20
N SER A 122 11.82 12.21 10.51
CA SER A 122 12.08 11.85 9.11
C SER A 122 10.88 11.11 8.50
N ALA A 123 10.90 10.96 7.20
CA ALA A 123 9.98 10.11 6.48
C ALA A 123 10.68 9.32 5.38
N SER A 124 10.21 8.11 5.14
CA SER A 124 10.65 7.26 4.03
C SER A 124 9.49 6.95 3.12
N VAL A 125 9.68 7.10 1.83
CA VAL A 125 8.69 6.81 0.81
C VAL A 125 9.19 5.66 -0.06
N PHE A 126 8.39 4.63 -0.18
CA PHE A 126 8.63 3.52 -1.08
C PHE A 126 7.62 3.56 -2.22
N ILE A 127 8.12 3.58 -3.46
CA ILE A 127 7.32 3.56 -4.67
C ILE A 127 7.74 2.37 -5.53
N LYS A 128 6.80 1.46 -5.77
CA LYS A 128 6.93 0.46 -6.82
C LYS A 128 6.15 0.93 -8.04
N TYR A 129 6.78 0.97 -9.18
CA TYR A 129 6.19 1.58 -10.37
C TYR A 129 6.35 0.71 -11.62
N ASN A 130 5.48 0.94 -12.60
CA ASN A 130 5.60 0.33 -13.91
C ASN A 130 6.74 1.00 -14.70
N PRO A 131 7.78 0.24 -15.14
CA PRO A 131 8.93 0.82 -15.83
C PRO A 131 8.63 1.44 -17.19
N SER A 132 7.42 1.22 -17.74
CA SER A 132 6.96 1.92 -18.94
C SER A 132 6.69 3.41 -18.72
N TYR A 133 6.65 3.88 -17.49
CA TYR A 133 6.45 5.28 -17.11
C TYR A 133 7.76 5.88 -16.57
N PRO A 134 8.12 7.11 -16.98
CA PRO A 134 9.37 7.75 -16.56
C PRO A 134 9.25 8.36 -15.15
N LEU A 135 8.90 7.57 -14.16
CA LEU A 135 8.62 8.05 -12.79
C LEU A 135 9.87 8.45 -12.01
N GLU A 136 11.06 8.03 -12.42
CA GLU A 136 12.29 8.44 -11.76
C GLU A 136 12.52 9.96 -11.79
N ASN A 137 12.01 10.63 -12.83
CA ASN A 137 12.06 12.08 -12.93
C ASN A 137 11.13 12.81 -11.94
N MET A 138 10.17 12.10 -11.36
CA MET A 138 9.23 12.62 -10.36
C MET A 138 9.69 12.48 -8.92
N LYS A 139 10.89 11.97 -8.69
CA LYS A 139 11.41 11.72 -7.34
C LYS A 139 11.40 12.99 -6.47
N SER A 140 11.82 14.11 -7.02
CA SER A 140 11.81 15.40 -6.33
C SER A 140 10.40 15.91 -6.05
N ASP A 141 9.47 15.72 -6.98
CA ASP A 141 8.07 16.12 -6.82
C ASP A 141 7.38 15.29 -5.74
N ILE A 142 7.63 13.98 -5.72
CA ILE A 142 7.13 13.07 -4.69
C ILE A 142 7.65 13.50 -3.31
N LYS A 143 8.93 13.82 -3.21
CA LYS A 143 9.56 14.31 -2.00
C LYS A 143 8.93 15.60 -1.49
N LEU A 144 8.62 16.52 -2.38
CA LEU A 144 7.95 17.78 -2.10
C LEU A 144 6.51 17.59 -1.62
N ILE A 145 5.77 16.69 -2.24
CA ILE A 145 4.41 16.34 -1.82
C ILE A 145 4.42 15.87 -0.37
N VAL A 146 5.32 14.97 -0.02
CA VAL A 146 5.43 14.41 1.33
C VAL A 146 5.83 15.49 2.33
N GLU A 147 6.84 16.29 2.01
CA GLU A 147 7.33 17.39 2.88
C GLU A 147 6.21 18.38 3.19
N ARG A 148 5.46 18.78 2.19
CA ARG A 148 4.38 19.78 2.34
C ARG A 148 3.07 19.22 2.89
N SER A 149 2.90 17.91 2.89
CA SER A 149 1.69 17.26 3.38
C SER A 149 1.78 16.86 4.85
N ILE A 150 2.97 16.74 5.41
CA ILE A 150 3.19 16.32 6.79
C ILE A 150 3.92 17.45 7.53
N GLU A 151 3.21 18.08 8.45
CA GLU A 151 3.71 19.20 9.24
C GLU A 151 4.97 18.81 10.03
N GLY A 152 5.98 19.65 9.96
CA GLY A 152 7.24 19.47 10.67
C GLY A 152 8.31 18.67 9.92
N LEU A 153 8.00 18.13 8.75
CA LEU A 153 9.01 17.52 7.87
C LEU A 153 9.73 18.60 7.04
N SER A 154 11.03 18.43 6.91
CA SER A 154 11.86 19.19 5.96
C SER A 154 12.26 18.29 4.79
N TYR A 155 12.52 18.91 3.65
CA TYR A 155 12.84 18.21 2.40
C TYR A 155 14.03 17.24 2.51
N ASP A 156 15.07 17.63 3.24
CA ASP A 156 16.28 16.84 3.48
C ASP A 156 16.05 15.62 4.39
N LYS A 157 14.93 15.60 5.13
CA LYS A 157 14.52 14.49 6.01
C LYS A 157 13.59 13.48 5.33
N VAL A 158 13.24 13.71 4.07
CA VAL A 158 12.42 12.79 3.28
C VAL A 158 13.31 12.00 2.34
N SER A 159 13.24 10.68 2.44
CA SER A 159 13.92 9.74 1.53
C SER A 159 12.90 9.06 0.62
N VAL A 160 13.19 8.98 -0.66
CA VAL A 160 12.33 8.31 -1.65
C VAL A 160 13.11 7.19 -2.33
N VAL A 161 12.61 5.98 -2.22
CA VAL A 161 13.13 4.80 -2.91
C VAL A 161 12.12 4.35 -3.95
N MET A 162 12.57 4.27 -5.19
CA MET A 162 11.75 3.88 -6.34
C MET A 162 12.25 2.56 -6.90
N VAL A 163 11.37 1.59 -7.01
CA VAL A 163 11.68 0.25 -7.51
C VAL A 163 10.80 -0.06 -8.73
N PRO A 164 11.39 -0.34 -9.90
CA PRO A 164 10.60 -0.77 -11.04
C PRO A 164 10.04 -2.17 -10.80
N ALA A 165 8.78 -2.38 -11.19
CA ALA A 165 8.19 -3.71 -11.19
C ALA A 165 8.87 -4.58 -12.24
N GLN A 166 9.05 -5.87 -11.93
CA GLN A 166 9.46 -6.85 -12.91
C GLN A 166 8.25 -7.15 -13.82
N VAL A 167 8.33 -6.68 -15.06
CA VAL A 167 7.36 -7.05 -16.09
C VAL A 167 7.81 -8.39 -16.65
N SER A 168 6.99 -9.42 -16.48
CA SER A 168 7.19 -10.68 -17.20
C SER A 168 7.04 -10.38 -18.68
N ILE A 169 8.15 -10.30 -19.40
CA ILE A 169 8.11 -10.32 -20.86
C ILE A 169 7.70 -11.74 -21.21
N LEU A 170 6.42 -11.94 -21.46
CA LEU A 170 5.96 -13.11 -22.18
C LEU A 170 6.65 -13.03 -23.56
N ARG A 171 7.77 -13.71 -23.69
CA ARG A 171 8.37 -13.98 -25.00
C ARG A 171 7.39 -14.91 -25.69
N ASP A 172 6.57 -14.34 -26.55
CA ASP A 172 5.92 -15.11 -27.60
C ASP A 172 7.02 -15.80 -28.41
N LYS A 173 7.05 -17.12 -28.32
CA LYS A 173 7.70 -17.99 -29.31
C LYS A 173 6.63 -18.65 -30.14
#